data_68d6017dabd50e6bad345302eba1b38c
#
_entry.id   68d6017dabd50e6bad345302eba1b38c
#
_cell.length_a   1.000
_cell.length_b   1.000
_cell.length_c   1.000
_cell.angle_alpha   90.00
_cell.angle_beta   90.00
_cell.angle_gamma   90.00
#
_symmetry.space_group_name_H-M   'P 1'
#
loop_
_entity.id
_entity.type
_entity.pdbx_description
1 polymer ?
#
loop_
_entity_poly.entity_id
_entity_poly.type
_entity_poly.pdbx_seq_one_letter_code
_entity_poly.pdbx_strand_id
1 'polypeptide(L)'
;MGYFRDVIEQMDGYTPGFQPKAADVVKLNTNENPYPPSPKVLEVLRRFHPERLRRYPEPLCDTFRTAASSVLGIPADHILATNGGDELLAMCTRAFCDAGRPMAYAQPTYSLYPVLARIQGCPAVEIPRQGDWLGELARINASLTIVCNPNAPTSDFVPVEELERLASALSGVLLVDEAYADFAPDNALRLVGKYENVIVLRSFSKGYSLAGLRFGFGVAQPPLIQGLIKVKDSYNVDSVAAAAASAAILDQPYFRGNVERILQERTRLTESLRLLGFEVPDSQANFVLARRPDGDAQSLYEALARSNIYVRYFPLPGLYDKLRITVGTPAQNKILVTKLQEILSAKGNRL
;
A
#
# COMPACT_ATOMS: atom_id res chain seq x y z
N MET A 1 -11.61 -24.52 27.38
CA MET A 1 -11.80 -23.05 27.29
C MET A 1 -10.51 -22.49 26.69
N GLY A 2 -10.59 -21.83 25.51
CA GLY A 2 -9.46 -21.11 24.95
C GLY A 2 -9.14 -19.86 25.74
N TYR A 3 -7.89 -19.42 25.75
CA TYR A 3 -7.47 -18.16 26.37
C TYR A 3 -7.78 -16.92 25.53
N PHE A 4 -8.06 -17.11 24.24
CA PHE A 4 -8.34 -16.03 23.31
C PHE A 4 -9.84 -15.71 23.23
N ARG A 5 -10.15 -14.51 22.74
CA ARG A 5 -11.54 -14.18 22.35
C ARG A 5 -11.97 -15.11 21.22
N ASP A 6 -13.24 -15.52 21.17
CA ASP A 6 -13.76 -16.45 20.17
C ASP A 6 -13.45 -16.00 18.72
N VAL A 7 -13.55 -14.71 18.44
CA VAL A 7 -13.24 -14.14 17.13
C VAL A 7 -11.77 -14.36 16.76
N ILE A 8 -10.86 -14.33 17.74
CA ILE A 8 -9.42 -14.55 17.49
C ILE A 8 -9.12 -16.03 17.26
N GLU A 9 -9.79 -16.93 18.01
CA GLU A 9 -9.67 -18.39 17.81
C GLU A 9 -10.14 -18.83 16.40
N GLN A 10 -11.15 -18.15 15.85
CA GLN A 10 -11.82 -18.53 14.59
C GLN A 10 -11.27 -17.84 13.36
N MET A 11 -10.44 -16.80 13.50
CA MET A 11 -9.97 -16.01 12.36
C MET A 11 -8.60 -16.47 11.86
N ASP A 12 -8.42 -16.41 10.54
CA ASP A 12 -7.09 -16.39 9.95
C ASP A 12 -6.49 -15.00 10.05
N GLY A 13 -5.21 -14.93 10.43
CA GLY A 13 -4.46 -13.68 10.42
C GLY A 13 -4.08 -13.23 8.99
N TYR A 14 -3.55 -12.02 8.87
CA TYR A 14 -2.99 -11.56 7.60
C TYR A 14 -1.81 -12.42 7.16
N THR A 15 -1.85 -12.93 5.93
CA THR A 15 -0.76 -13.72 5.33
C THR A 15 0.14 -12.82 4.48
N PRO A 16 1.35 -12.48 4.95
CA PRO A 16 2.29 -11.68 4.17
C PRO A 16 2.76 -12.42 2.91
N GLY A 17 3.26 -11.65 1.93
CA GLY A 17 3.90 -12.24 0.76
C GLY A 17 5.15 -13.03 1.16
N PHE A 18 5.41 -14.12 0.43
CA PHE A 18 6.59 -14.96 0.66
C PHE A 18 7.88 -14.12 0.62
N GLN A 19 8.76 -14.34 1.59
CA GLN A 19 10.07 -13.69 1.71
C GLN A 19 11.17 -14.71 1.43
N PRO A 20 11.73 -14.74 0.19
CA PRO A 20 12.82 -15.67 -0.15
C PRO A 20 14.08 -15.34 0.66
N LYS A 21 14.77 -16.39 1.12
CA LYS A 21 16.04 -16.27 1.88
C LYS A 21 17.29 -16.37 1.01
N ALA A 22 17.17 -16.89 -0.22
CA ALA A 22 18.29 -17.03 -1.14
C ALA A 22 18.76 -15.67 -1.65
N ALA A 23 20.06 -15.53 -1.91
CA ALA A 23 20.64 -14.27 -2.39
C ALA A 23 20.31 -13.99 -3.87
N ASP A 24 20.32 -15.04 -4.72
CA ASP A 24 20.13 -14.92 -6.16
C ASP A 24 18.64 -15.13 -6.53
N VAL A 25 17.81 -14.15 -6.18
CA VAL A 25 16.38 -14.18 -6.46
C VAL A 25 15.93 -12.93 -7.23
N VAL A 26 14.95 -13.10 -8.10
CA VAL A 26 14.20 -11.99 -8.69
C VAL A 26 12.91 -11.83 -7.91
N LYS A 27 12.90 -10.88 -6.97
CA LYS A 27 11.78 -10.66 -6.04
C LYS A 27 10.84 -9.57 -6.54
N LEU A 28 9.69 -9.96 -7.09
CA LEU A 28 8.67 -9.09 -7.70
C LEU A 28 7.27 -9.36 -7.11
N ASN A 29 7.17 -9.71 -5.82
CA ASN A 29 5.92 -10.17 -5.20
C ASN A 29 5.33 -9.24 -4.13
N THR A 30 6.08 -8.33 -3.55
CA THR A 30 5.65 -7.50 -2.40
C THR A 30 5.69 -5.99 -2.65
N ASN A 31 5.79 -5.59 -3.91
CA ASN A 31 5.72 -4.20 -4.36
C ASN A 31 6.77 -3.30 -3.68
N GLU A 32 7.97 -3.85 -3.44
CA GLU A 32 9.10 -3.07 -2.97
C GLU A 32 9.68 -2.24 -4.12
N ASN A 33 10.26 -1.11 -3.80
CA ASN A 33 10.99 -0.30 -4.77
C ASN A 33 12.29 -1.03 -5.17
N PRO A 34 12.58 -1.24 -6.45
CA PRO A 34 13.79 -1.95 -6.87
C PRO A 34 15.07 -1.10 -6.75
N TYR A 35 14.94 0.19 -6.48
CA TYR A 35 16.07 1.11 -6.30
C TYR A 35 16.32 1.38 -4.81
N PRO A 36 17.59 1.66 -4.41
CA PRO A 36 17.93 1.95 -3.02
C PRO A 36 17.25 3.24 -2.51
N PRO A 37 17.19 3.44 -1.19
CA PRO A 37 16.77 4.71 -0.63
C PRO A 37 17.76 5.83 -0.95
N SER A 38 17.33 7.09 -0.74
CA SER A 38 18.16 8.28 -0.97
C SER A 38 19.53 8.16 -0.26
N PRO A 39 20.61 8.62 -0.91
CA PRO A 39 21.92 8.76 -0.26
C PRO A 39 21.88 9.57 1.03
N LYS A 40 20.99 10.56 1.15
CA LYS A 40 20.81 11.33 2.40
C LYS A 40 20.29 10.46 3.55
N VAL A 41 19.43 9.48 3.24
CA VAL A 41 19.00 8.49 4.24
C VAL A 41 20.19 7.66 4.73
N LEU A 42 21.03 7.17 3.81
CA LEU A 42 22.22 6.38 4.17
C LEU A 42 23.20 7.21 4.99
N GLU A 43 23.35 8.50 4.70
CA GLU A 43 24.19 9.41 5.48
C GLU A 43 23.65 9.58 6.92
N VAL A 44 22.34 9.80 7.08
CA VAL A 44 21.70 9.92 8.39
C VAL A 44 21.90 8.63 9.20
N LEU A 45 21.70 7.46 8.58
CA LEU A 45 21.91 6.17 9.26
C LEU A 45 23.35 5.94 9.70
N ARG A 46 24.33 6.30 8.88
CA ARG A 46 25.77 6.19 9.23
C ARG A 46 26.19 7.14 10.37
N ARG A 47 25.56 8.33 10.44
CA ARG A 47 25.85 9.35 11.46
C ARG A 47 24.94 9.26 12.67
N PHE A 48 24.04 8.26 12.72
CA PHE A 48 23.09 8.13 13.82
C PHE A 48 23.85 7.85 15.13
N HIS A 49 23.73 8.77 16.09
CA HIS A 49 24.51 8.67 17.32
C HIS A 49 23.89 7.61 18.27
N PRO A 50 24.65 6.62 18.76
CA PRO A 50 24.15 5.53 19.60
C PRO A 50 23.43 6.00 20.88
N GLU A 51 23.83 7.13 21.46
CA GLU A 51 23.16 7.73 22.63
C GLU A 51 21.67 8.04 22.41
N ARG A 52 21.25 8.25 21.17
CA ARG A 52 19.84 8.45 20.86
C ARG A 52 19.00 7.18 21.04
N LEU A 53 19.62 6.00 20.94
CA LEU A 53 18.90 4.72 21.09
C LEU A 53 18.45 4.43 22.52
N ARG A 54 19.12 4.99 23.53
CA ARG A 54 18.74 4.81 24.94
C ARG A 54 17.69 5.80 25.45
N ARG A 55 17.22 6.70 24.59
CA ARG A 55 16.20 7.71 24.94
C ARG A 55 14.96 7.49 24.08
N TYR A 56 13.80 7.76 24.65
CA TYR A 56 12.57 7.76 23.89
C TYR A 56 12.62 8.80 22.76
N PRO A 57 12.01 8.50 21.59
CA PRO A 57 11.90 9.44 20.48
C PRO A 57 10.90 10.57 20.78
N GLU A 58 10.78 11.51 19.85
CA GLU A 58 9.72 12.53 19.89
C GLU A 58 8.34 11.83 19.80
N PRO A 59 7.39 12.09 20.74
CA PRO A 59 6.10 11.41 20.78
C PRO A 59 5.26 11.57 19.51
N LEU A 60 5.41 12.68 18.81
CA LEU A 60 4.67 13.02 17.59
C LEU A 60 5.56 13.11 16.36
N CYS A 61 6.84 12.76 16.45
CA CYS A 61 7.80 12.87 15.33
C CYS A 61 7.84 14.30 14.74
N ASP A 62 7.94 15.32 15.58
CA ASP A 62 7.84 16.73 15.18
C ASP A 62 8.88 17.13 14.12
N THR A 63 10.08 16.56 14.20
CA THR A 63 11.13 16.71 13.17
C THR A 63 10.61 16.25 11.79
N PHE A 64 9.98 15.09 11.71
CA PHE A 64 9.39 14.58 10.47
C PHE A 64 8.19 15.42 10.03
N ARG A 65 7.28 15.76 10.96
CA ARG A 65 6.07 16.56 10.66
C ARG A 65 6.43 17.91 10.05
N THR A 66 7.47 18.55 10.58
CA THR A 66 8.00 19.81 10.04
C THR A 66 8.58 19.64 8.64
N ALA A 67 9.37 18.58 8.41
CA ALA A 67 9.92 18.26 7.10
C ALA A 67 8.81 17.98 6.09
N ALA A 68 7.82 17.15 6.46
CA ALA A 68 6.68 16.82 5.62
C ALA A 68 5.82 18.06 5.29
N SER A 69 5.56 18.91 6.28
CA SER A 69 4.86 20.18 6.11
C SER A 69 5.53 21.06 5.07
N SER A 70 6.85 21.21 5.11
CA SER A 70 7.60 22.04 4.16
C SER A 70 7.54 21.53 2.71
N VAL A 71 7.41 20.21 2.53
CA VAL A 71 7.36 19.57 1.20
C VAL A 71 5.93 19.50 0.64
N LEU A 72 4.95 19.19 1.51
CA LEU A 72 3.56 19.00 1.10
C LEU A 72 2.75 20.30 1.08
N GLY A 73 3.24 21.38 1.72
CA GLY A 73 2.48 22.62 1.87
C GLY A 73 1.28 22.50 2.81
N ILE A 74 1.29 21.48 3.70
CA ILE A 74 0.21 21.18 4.65
C ILE A 74 0.75 21.47 6.06
N PRO A 75 -0.01 22.15 6.95
CA PRO A 75 0.45 22.42 8.31
C PRO A 75 0.80 21.14 9.09
N ALA A 76 1.82 21.21 9.96
CA ALA A 76 2.34 20.04 10.68
C ALA A 76 1.30 19.41 11.63
N ASP A 77 0.35 20.17 12.15
CA ASP A 77 -0.74 19.68 13.00
C ASP A 77 -1.79 18.83 12.24
N HIS A 78 -1.77 18.85 10.91
CA HIS A 78 -2.55 17.95 10.03
C HIS A 78 -1.85 16.63 9.77
N ILE A 79 -0.64 16.38 10.25
CA ILE A 79 0.19 15.23 9.93
C ILE A 79 0.41 14.37 11.17
N LEU A 80 0.19 13.06 11.04
CA LEU A 80 0.43 12.07 12.09
C LEU A 80 1.37 10.98 11.57
N ALA A 81 2.58 10.88 12.12
CA ALA A 81 3.53 9.83 11.78
C ALA A 81 3.12 8.49 12.41
N THR A 82 3.30 7.40 11.65
CA THR A 82 2.93 6.04 12.07
C THR A 82 4.01 5.02 11.72
N ASN A 83 4.00 3.87 12.42
CA ASN A 83 4.86 2.73 12.13
C ASN A 83 4.33 1.95 10.91
N GLY A 84 4.44 2.56 9.74
CA GLY A 84 3.86 2.10 8.48
C GLY A 84 2.38 2.45 8.35
N GLY A 85 1.85 2.22 7.13
CA GLY A 85 0.42 2.43 6.85
C GLY A 85 -0.51 1.52 7.66
N ASP A 86 -0.05 0.31 7.97
CA ASP A 86 -0.84 -0.68 8.71
C ASP A 86 -1.21 -0.19 10.13
N GLU A 87 -0.30 0.54 10.78
CA GLU A 87 -0.61 1.14 12.08
C GLU A 87 -1.70 2.22 11.96
N LEU A 88 -1.65 3.08 10.94
CA LEU A 88 -2.69 4.08 10.72
C LEU A 88 -4.05 3.43 10.45
N LEU A 89 -4.08 2.37 9.64
CA LEU A 89 -5.30 1.58 9.40
C LEU A 89 -5.86 1.01 10.71
N ALA A 90 -5.01 0.42 11.54
CA ALA A 90 -5.40 -0.12 12.84
C ALA A 90 -5.90 0.97 13.80
N MET A 91 -5.23 2.13 13.82
CA MET A 91 -5.66 3.29 14.62
C MET A 91 -7.01 3.82 14.17
N CYS A 92 -7.24 3.97 12.85
CA CYS A 92 -8.54 4.40 12.32
C CYS A 92 -9.65 3.39 12.64
N THR A 93 -9.38 2.09 12.48
CA THR A 93 -10.34 1.05 12.85
C THR A 93 -10.69 1.13 14.34
N ARG A 94 -9.69 1.30 15.21
CA ARG A 94 -9.87 1.44 16.66
C ARG A 94 -10.62 2.71 17.05
N ALA A 95 -10.38 3.82 16.33
CA ALA A 95 -10.96 5.11 16.66
C ALA A 95 -12.41 5.26 16.17
N PHE A 96 -12.77 4.66 15.04
CA PHE A 96 -14.04 4.92 14.35
C PHE A 96 -15.01 3.73 14.39
N CYS A 97 -14.54 2.50 14.63
CA CYS A 97 -15.35 1.28 14.51
C CYS A 97 -15.52 0.55 15.84
N ASP A 98 -16.71 -0.01 16.04
CA ASP A 98 -17.06 -0.93 17.13
C ASP A 98 -18.20 -1.86 16.68
N ALA A 99 -18.82 -2.63 17.59
CA ALA A 99 -19.89 -3.57 17.27
C ALA A 99 -21.12 -2.92 16.60
N GLY A 100 -21.37 -1.63 16.84
CA GLY A 100 -22.48 -0.85 16.24
C GLY A 100 -22.01 0.10 15.13
N ARG A 101 -20.72 0.17 14.85
CA ARG A 101 -20.10 1.15 13.93
C ARG A 101 -19.30 0.43 12.84
N PRO A 102 -19.90 0.13 11.67
CA PRO A 102 -19.28 -0.69 10.64
C PRO A 102 -18.15 -0.01 9.92
N MET A 103 -17.25 -0.84 9.36
CA MET A 103 -16.30 -0.50 8.30
C MET A 103 -16.87 -0.90 6.95
N ALA A 104 -16.64 -0.13 5.87
CA ALA A 104 -17.02 -0.49 4.51
C ALA A 104 -15.87 -0.31 3.51
N TYR A 105 -15.77 -1.21 2.54
CA TYR A 105 -14.79 -1.15 1.43
C TYR A 105 -15.23 -2.02 0.26
N ALA A 106 -14.68 -1.76 -0.93
CA ALA A 106 -14.96 -2.54 -2.13
C ALA A 106 -13.86 -3.57 -2.41
N GLN A 107 -14.25 -4.83 -2.73
CA GLN A 107 -13.38 -5.96 -3.07
C GLN A 107 -13.29 -6.18 -4.58
N PRO A 108 -12.13 -6.66 -5.12
CA PRO A 108 -10.90 -6.99 -4.37
C PRO A 108 -10.09 -5.75 -3.98
N THR A 109 -9.52 -5.77 -2.79
CA THR A 109 -8.66 -4.71 -2.27
C THR A 109 -7.62 -5.27 -1.28
N TYR A 110 -7.00 -4.41 -0.45
CA TYR A 110 -5.97 -4.83 0.50
C TYR A 110 -6.55 -5.74 1.58
N SER A 111 -6.04 -6.96 1.65
CA SER A 111 -6.58 -8.04 2.49
C SER A 111 -6.38 -7.85 4.01
N LEU A 112 -5.74 -6.76 4.43
CA LEU A 112 -5.64 -6.41 5.84
C LEU A 112 -6.95 -5.80 6.39
N TYR A 113 -7.77 -5.13 5.57
CA TYR A 113 -8.99 -4.47 6.05
C TYR A 113 -9.95 -5.42 6.78
N PRO A 114 -10.34 -6.59 6.20
CA PRO A 114 -11.19 -7.55 6.93
C PRO A 114 -10.54 -8.09 8.20
N VAL A 115 -9.23 -8.25 8.23
CA VAL A 115 -8.50 -8.70 9.42
C VAL A 115 -8.62 -7.68 10.56
N LEU A 116 -8.44 -6.40 10.25
CA LEU A 116 -8.59 -5.32 11.23
C LEU A 116 -10.01 -5.22 11.78
N ALA A 117 -11.02 -5.34 10.91
CA ALA A 117 -12.42 -5.34 11.33
C ALA A 117 -12.72 -6.50 12.30
N ARG A 118 -12.23 -7.72 11.99
CA ARG A 118 -12.37 -8.89 12.86
C ARG A 118 -11.66 -8.70 14.21
N ILE A 119 -10.42 -8.21 14.21
CA ILE A 119 -9.67 -7.93 15.44
C ILE A 119 -10.43 -6.92 16.32
N GLN A 120 -10.99 -5.87 15.70
CA GLN A 120 -11.77 -4.85 16.40
C GLN A 120 -13.13 -5.36 16.87
N GLY A 121 -13.68 -6.39 16.22
CA GLY A 121 -15.03 -6.89 16.47
C GLY A 121 -16.12 -5.99 15.89
N CYS A 122 -15.82 -5.24 14.84
CA CYS A 122 -16.79 -4.42 14.12
C CYS A 122 -17.31 -5.13 12.85
N PRO A 123 -18.54 -4.87 12.40
CA PRO A 123 -19.03 -5.36 11.13
C PRO A 123 -18.18 -4.80 9.96
N ALA A 124 -17.83 -5.68 9.01
CA ALA A 124 -17.23 -5.28 7.74
C ALA A 124 -18.27 -5.45 6.62
N VAL A 125 -18.59 -4.36 5.93
CA VAL A 125 -19.49 -4.38 4.77
C VAL A 125 -18.63 -4.37 3.52
N GLU A 126 -18.54 -5.52 2.87
CA GLU A 126 -17.77 -5.73 1.65
C GLU A 126 -18.70 -5.70 0.44
N ILE A 127 -18.38 -4.88 -0.54
CA ILE A 127 -19.13 -4.82 -1.80
C ILE A 127 -18.23 -5.15 -2.99
N PRO A 128 -18.78 -5.63 -4.11
CA PRO A 128 -18.00 -5.81 -5.33
C PRO A 128 -17.49 -4.47 -5.88
N ARG A 129 -16.22 -4.41 -6.30
CA ARG A 129 -15.64 -3.24 -6.97
C ARG A 129 -16.04 -3.23 -8.47
N GLN A 130 -17.33 -3.09 -8.73
CA GLN A 130 -17.92 -3.12 -10.07
C GLN A 130 -19.09 -2.10 -10.15
N GLY A 131 -19.39 -1.61 -11.36
CA GLY A 131 -20.49 -0.66 -11.56
C GLY A 131 -20.32 0.62 -10.72
N ASP A 132 -21.39 1.09 -10.14
CA ASP A 132 -21.42 2.29 -9.25
C ASP A 132 -21.06 1.96 -7.79
N TRP A 133 -19.93 1.26 -7.59
CA TRP A 133 -19.51 0.84 -6.24
C TRP A 133 -19.23 2.03 -5.28
N LEU A 134 -18.82 3.20 -5.80
CA LEU A 134 -18.64 4.40 -4.96
C LEU A 134 -20.00 4.91 -4.46
N GLY A 135 -21.02 4.93 -5.33
CA GLY A 135 -22.39 5.27 -4.92
C GLY A 135 -22.97 4.24 -3.95
N GLU A 136 -22.62 2.96 -4.07
CA GLU A 136 -22.99 1.93 -3.08
C GLU A 136 -22.33 2.18 -1.73
N LEU A 137 -21.02 2.49 -1.69
CA LEU A 137 -20.33 2.86 -0.44
C LEU A 137 -20.97 4.08 0.23
N ALA A 138 -21.35 5.10 -0.56
CA ALA A 138 -22.04 6.27 -0.04
C ALA A 138 -23.38 5.91 0.62
N ARG A 139 -24.15 4.97 0.04
CA ARG A 139 -25.44 4.51 0.58
C ARG A 139 -25.29 3.66 1.87
N ILE A 140 -24.20 2.90 2.01
CA ILE A 140 -23.91 2.15 3.22
C ILE A 140 -23.66 3.09 4.40
N ASN A 141 -23.03 4.23 4.14
CA ASN A 141 -22.76 5.28 5.14
C ASN A 141 -22.12 4.73 6.42
N ALA A 142 -21.06 3.94 6.25
CA ALA A 142 -20.33 3.33 7.35
C ALA A 142 -19.60 4.37 8.21
N SER A 143 -19.26 4.01 9.45
CA SER A 143 -18.46 4.88 10.33
C SER A 143 -17.04 5.10 9.81
N LEU A 144 -16.48 4.10 9.10
CA LEU A 144 -15.21 4.18 8.39
C LEU A 144 -15.38 3.56 7.00
N THR A 145 -15.25 4.36 5.97
CA THR A 145 -15.18 3.89 4.58
C THR A 145 -13.73 3.95 4.11
N ILE A 146 -13.19 2.84 3.57
CA ILE A 146 -11.80 2.77 3.09
C ILE A 146 -11.79 2.60 1.58
N VAL A 147 -11.05 3.47 0.89
CA VAL A 147 -10.77 3.39 -0.54
C VAL A 147 -9.27 3.35 -0.75
N CYS A 148 -8.74 2.22 -1.24
CA CYS A 148 -7.35 2.11 -1.67
C CYS A 148 -7.19 2.74 -3.05
N ASN A 149 -6.34 3.76 -3.18
CA ASN A 149 -6.20 4.53 -4.42
C ASN A 149 -4.76 5.00 -4.69
N PRO A 150 -4.05 4.43 -5.65
CA PRO A 150 -4.40 3.29 -6.51
C PRO A 150 -4.67 1.99 -5.76
N ASN A 151 -5.61 1.18 -6.26
CA ASN A 151 -6.02 -0.03 -5.59
C ASN A 151 -4.98 -1.17 -5.68
N ALA A 152 -4.87 -1.97 -4.65
CA ALA A 152 -4.13 -3.23 -4.67
C ALA A 152 -5.10 -4.39 -4.40
N PRO A 153 -5.18 -5.42 -5.28
CA PRO A 153 -4.16 -5.78 -6.28
C PRO A 153 -4.44 -5.31 -7.71
N THR A 154 -5.48 -4.55 -7.99
CA THR A 154 -5.96 -4.27 -9.35
C THR A 154 -5.20 -3.14 -10.07
N SER A 155 -4.49 -2.29 -9.32
CA SER A 155 -3.69 -1.16 -9.79
C SER A 155 -4.45 -0.01 -10.48
N ASP A 156 -5.79 -0.06 -10.49
CA ASP A 156 -6.64 1.00 -10.99
C ASP A 156 -6.66 2.22 -10.06
N PHE A 157 -6.97 3.37 -10.64
CA PHE A 157 -7.03 4.65 -9.95
C PHE A 157 -8.43 5.26 -10.09
N VAL A 158 -8.96 5.73 -8.97
CA VAL A 158 -10.19 6.51 -8.91
C VAL A 158 -9.85 7.99 -9.03
N PRO A 159 -10.42 8.74 -9.97
CA PRO A 159 -10.25 10.19 -10.05
C PRO A 159 -10.59 10.87 -8.71
N VAL A 160 -9.81 11.87 -8.33
CA VAL A 160 -9.97 12.51 -7.01
C VAL A 160 -11.31 13.22 -6.89
N GLU A 161 -11.91 13.65 -8.00
CA GLU A 161 -13.26 14.22 -8.08
C GLU A 161 -14.34 13.22 -7.65
N GLU A 162 -14.15 11.93 -7.94
CA GLU A 162 -15.08 10.87 -7.48
C GLU A 162 -14.91 10.62 -5.96
N LEU A 163 -13.66 10.66 -5.45
CA LEU A 163 -13.41 10.60 -4.01
C LEU A 163 -13.99 11.83 -3.29
N GLU A 164 -13.96 12.99 -3.93
CA GLU A 164 -14.57 14.22 -3.42
C GLU A 164 -16.09 14.08 -3.28
N ARG A 165 -16.76 13.51 -4.31
CA ARG A 165 -18.20 13.22 -4.25
C ARG A 165 -18.52 12.23 -3.13
N LEU A 166 -17.71 11.18 -2.99
CA LEU A 166 -17.85 10.21 -1.91
C LEU A 166 -17.69 10.89 -0.54
N ALA A 167 -16.63 11.69 -0.34
CA ALA A 167 -16.39 12.41 0.91
C ALA A 167 -17.56 13.29 1.32
N SER A 168 -18.17 13.99 0.36
CA SER A 168 -19.33 14.87 0.60
C SER A 168 -20.62 14.11 0.92
N ALA A 169 -20.74 12.86 0.48
CA ALA A 169 -21.93 12.03 0.68
C ALA A 169 -21.90 11.24 1.99
N LEU A 170 -20.70 11.00 2.56
CA LEU A 170 -20.53 10.22 3.79
C LEU A 170 -20.74 11.08 5.03
N SER A 171 -21.48 10.56 6.04
CA SER A 171 -21.50 11.12 7.40
C SER A 171 -20.37 10.56 8.27
N GLY A 172 -19.77 9.43 7.88
CA GLY A 172 -18.61 8.82 8.51
C GLY A 172 -17.30 9.29 7.90
N VAL A 173 -16.19 8.69 8.36
CA VAL A 173 -14.84 9.02 7.90
C VAL A 173 -14.55 8.30 6.59
N LEU A 174 -14.02 9.03 5.59
CA LEU A 174 -13.38 8.47 4.40
C LEU A 174 -11.86 8.37 4.64
N LEU A 175 -11.33 7.16 4.66
CA LEU A 175 -9.89 6.92 4.61
C LEU A 175 -9.50 6.57 3.18
N VAL A 176 -8.68 7.42 2.55
CA VAL A 176 -8.07 7.14 1.25
C VAL A 176 -6.69 6.55 1.52
N ASP A 177 -6.55 5.25 1.23
CA ASP A 177 -5.26 4.55 1.35
C ASP A 177 -4.42 4.79 0.09
N GLU A 178 -3.52 5.73 0.20
CA GLU A 178 -2.62 6.18 -0.87
C GLU A 178 -1.21 5.56 -0.79
N ALA A 179 -1.11 4.30 -0.37
CA ALA A 179 0.18 3.61 -0.33
C ALA A 179 0.91 3.58 -1.69
N TYR A 180 0.19 3.76 -2.80
CA TYR A 180 0.73 3.73 -4.16
C TYR A 180 0.57 5.05 -4.92
N ALA A 181 0.06 6.11 -4.31
CA ALA A 181 -0.22 7.38 -4.99
C ALA A 181 1.03 8.06 -5.58
N ASP A 182 2.22 7.71 -5.10
CA ASP A 182 3.50 8.20 -5.67
C ASP A 182 3.67 7.84 -7.16
N PHE A 183 2.92 6.85 -7.68
CA PHE A 183 2.99 6.34 -9.05
C PHE A 183 1.75 6.70 -9.89
N ALA A 184 0.81 7.42 -9.31
CA ALA A 184 -0.44 7.86 -9.90
C ALA A 184 -0.37 9.31 -10.43
N PRO A 185 -1.29 9.72 -11.31
CA PRO A 185 -1.28 11.07 -11.87
C PRO A 185 -1.73 12.15 -10.88
N ASP A 186 -2.48 11.79 -9.84
CA ASP A 186 -3.05 12.72 -8.84
C ASP A 186 -3.19 12.02 -7.48
N ASN A 187 -3.54 12.79 -6.43
CA ASN A 187 -3.71 12.30 -5.07
C ASN A 187 -4.77 13.10 -4.29
N ALA A 188 -5.29 12.51 -3.22
CA ALA A 188 -6.39 13.04 -2.44
C ALA A 188 -5.98 14.08 -1.36
N LEU A 189 -4.71 14.48 -1.25
CA LEU A 189 -4.28 15.43 -0.21
C LEU A 189 -5.05 16.75 -0.23
N ARG A 190 -5.46 17.21 -1.44
CA ARG A 190 -6.26 18.44 -1.57
C ARG A 190 -7.64 18.34 -0.90
N LEU A 191 -8.16 17.13 -0.70
CA LEU A 191 -9.47 16.93 -0.06
C LEU A 191 -9.42 17.22 1.44
N VAL A 192 -8.26 17.04 2.09
CA VAL A 192 -8.08 17.32 3.51
C VAL A 192 -8.36 18.78 3.85
N GLY A 193 -8.04 19.72 2.95
CA GLY A 193 -8.34 21.14 3.13
C GLY A 193 -9.82 21.50 2.96
N LYS A 194 -10.64 20.60 2.38
CA LYS A 194 -12.04 20.86 2.04
C LYS A 194 -13.02 20.08 2.95
N TYR A 195 -12.63 18.91 3.44
CA TYR A 195 -13.51 17.97 4.14
C TYR A 195 -12.96 17.59 5.50
N GLU A 196 -13.78 17.76 6.54
CA GLU A 196 -13.40 17.42 7.92
C GLU A 196 -13.33 15.92 8.17
N ASN A 197 -14.00 15.10 7.33
CA ASN A 197 -14.13 13.66 7.47
C ASN A 197 -13.14 12.87 6.60
N VAL A 198 -12.12 13.50 5.99
CA VAL A 198 -11.15 12.82 5.13
C VAL A 198 -9.83 12.59 5.87
N ILE A 199 -9.33 11.36 5.77
CA ILE A 199 -7.97 10.95 6.16
C ILE A 199 -7.27 10.40 4.93
N VAL A 200 -6.07 10.89 4.62
CA VAL A 200 -5.21 10.35 3.56
C VAL A 200 -4.04 9.63 4.19
N LEU A 201 -3.89 8.33 3.88
CA LEU A 201 -2.75 7.52 4.30
C LEU A 201 -1.65 7.58 3.26
N ARG A 202 -0.41 7.81 3.70
CA ARG A 202 0.79 7.77 2.86
C ARG A 202 1.83 6.81 3.44
N SER A 203 2.64 6.19 2.59
CA SER A 203 3.63 5.19 2.99
C SER A 203 5.01 5.47 2.40
N PHE A 204 6.05 5.27 3.20
CA PHE A 204 7.45 5.30 2.76
C PHE A 204 7.93 3.95 2.19
N SER A 205 7.09 2.93 2.27
CA SER A 205 7.44 1.57 1.84
C SER A 205 7.63 1.43 0.33
N LYS A 206 7.06 2.33 -0.48
CA LYS A 206 6.99 2.20 -1.94
C LYS A 206 7.87 3.22 -2.65
N GLY A 207 7.43 4.46 -2.84
CA GLY A 207 8.19 5.48 -3.56
C GLY A 207 9.54 5.81 -2.93
N TYR A 208 9.62 5.84 -1.60
CA TYR A 208 10.82 6.20 -0.85
C TYR A 208 11.78 5.04 -0.55
N SER A 209 11.49 3.80 -0.96
CA SER A 209 12.37 2.62 -0.75
C SER A 209 12.65 2.27 0.71
N LEU A 210 11.73 2.56 1.63
CA LEU A 210 11.91 2.38 3.08
C LEU A 210 10.98 1.31 3.67
N ALA A 211 10.60 0.30 2.89
CA ALA A 211 9.71 -0.77 3.36
C ALA A 211 10.22 -1.45 4.65
N GLY A 212 11.52 -1.63 4.78
CA GLY A 212 12.16 -2.25 5.95
C GLY A 212 12.14 -1.37 7.21
N LEU A 213 11.99 -0.05 7.08
CA LEU A 213 11.94 0.88 8.22
C LEU A 213 10.52 1.10 8.77
N ARG A 214 9.50 0.54 8.10
CA ARG A 214 8.13 0.62 8.58
C ARG A 214 7.68 2.05 8.93
N PHE A 215 7.74 2.96 7.97
CA PHE A 215 7.30 4.34 8.17
C PHE A 215 6.15 4.71 7.26
N GLY A 216 5.15 5.38 7.81
CA GLY A 216 4.01 5.97 7.12
C GLY A 216 3.48 7.19 7.85
N PHE A 217 2.48 7.82 7.30
CA PHE A 217 1.81 8.93 7.96
C PHE A 217 0.38 9.12 7.46
N GLY A 218 -0.45 9.69 8.30
CA GLY A 218 -1.78 10.15 7.96
C GLY A 218 -1.82 11.67 7.83
N VAL A 219 -2.67 12.16 6.93
CA VAL A 219 -2.98 13.58 6.77
C VAL A 219 -4.48 13.76 6.93
N ALA A 220 -4.89 14.63 7.84
CA ALA A 220 -6.30 14.93 8.11
C ALA A 220 -6.44 16.31 8.78
N GLN A 221 -7.66 16.79 8.95
CA GLN A 221 -7.93 17.98 9.75
C GLN A 221 -7.51 17.75 11.23
N PRO A 222 -7.04 18.80 11.96
CA PRO A 222 -6.55 18.70 13.32
C PRO A 222 -7.47 17.96 14.31
N PRO A 223 -8.81 18.09 14.26
CA PRO A 223 -9.69 17.35 15.16
C PRO A 223 -9.58 15.82 14.99
N LEU A 224 -9.45 15.32 13.74
CA LEU A 224 -9.23 13.90 13.48
C LEU A 224 -7.84 13.46 13.96
N ILE A 225 -6.80 14.24 13.70
CA ILE A 225 -5.43 13.96 14.18
C ILE A 225 -5.41 13.86 15.72
N GLN A 226 -6.03 14.81 16.42
CA GLN A 226 -6.13 14.80 17.89
C GLN A 226 -6.89 13.58 18.40
N GLY A 227 -7.94 13.16 17.71
CA GLY A 227 -8.67 11.92 18.01
C GLY A 227 -7.80 10.67 17.86
N LEU A 228 -7.03 10.58 16.76
CA LEU A 228 -6.12 9.47 16.50
C LEU A 228 -4.96 9.40 17.50
N ILE A 229 -4.44 10.54 17.95
CA ILE A 229 -3.39 10.62 18.98
C ILE A 229 -3.83 9.92 20.27
N LYS A 230 -5.13 9.92 20.62
CA LYS A 230 -5.64 9.25 21.84
C LYS A 230 -5.54 7.73 21.81
N VAL A 231 -5.53 7.13 20.59
CA VAL A 231 -5.46 5.67 20.40
C VAL A 231 -4.10 5.18 19.94
N LYS A 232 -3.16 6.10 19.75
CA LYS A 232 -1.78 5.85 19.37
C LYS A 232 -0.94 5.37 20.57
N ASP A 233 0.02 4.48 20.32
CA ASP A 233 1.05 4.18 21.31
C ASP A 233 1.89 5.42 21.61
N SER A 234 2.34 5.59 22.86
CA SER A 234 3.03 6.83 23.31
C SER A 234 4.21 7.20 22.43
N TYR A 235 5.01 6.19 21.99
CA TYR A 235 6.21 6.34 21.15
C TYR A 235 6.18 5.32 20.01
N ASN A 236 5.20 5.44 19.13
CA ASN A 236 4.91 4.45 18.09
C ASN A 236 5.94 4.36 16.97
N VAL A 237 6.75 5.39 16.76
CA VAL A 237 7.79 5.43 15.73
C VAL A 237 9.16 5.57 16.38
N ASP A 238 10.09 4.70 16.01
CA ASP A 238 11.45 4.75 16.53
C ASP A 238 12.26 5.92 15.94
N SER A 239 13.31 6.31 16.67
CA SER A 239 14.13 7.47 16.31
C SER A 239 14.93 7.30 15.03
N VAL A 240 15.26 6.06 14.61
CA VAL A 240 15.98 5.76 13.37
C VAL A 240 15.05 5.92 12.18
N ALA A 241 13.87 5.33 12.25
CA ALA A 241 12.84 5.44 11.21
C ALA A 241 12.40 6.89 11.00
N ALA A 242 12.18 7.65 12.08
CA ALA A 242 11.82 9.07 12.02
C ALA A 242 12.92 9.93 11.35
N ALA A 243 14.20 9.71 11.71
CA ALA A 243 15.32 10.43 11.12
C ALA A 243 15.51 10.10 9.63
N ALA A 244 15.40 8.82 9.27
CA ALA A 244 15.50 8.36 7.89
C ALA A 244 14.34 8.89 7.02
N ALA A 245 13.11 8.84 7.52
CA ALA A 245 11.94 9.37 6.82
C ALA A 245 12.03 10.89 6.60
N SER A 246 12.53 11.64 7.60
CA SER A 246 12.76 13.08 7.46
C SER A 246 13.79 13.39 6.37
N ALA A 247 14.89 12.64 6.30
CA ALA A 247 15.88 12.79 5.25
C ALA A 247 15.34 12.40 3.86
N ALA A 248 14.52 11.36 3.80
CA ALA A 248 13.93 10.87 2.55
C ALA A 248 12.94 11.88 1.96
N ILE A 249 12.03 12.43 2.78
CA ILE A 249 11.01 13.36 2.28
C ILE A 249 11.63 14.68 1.80
N LEU A 250 12.73 15.11 2.40
CA LEU A 250 13.47 16.30 1.97
C LEU A 250 14.30 16.10 0.69
N ASP A 251 14.46 14.87 0.21
CA ASP A 251 15.19 14.58 -1.02
C ASP A 251 14.27 14.33 -2.22
N GLN A 252 13.45 15.30 -2.53
CA GLN A 252 12.46 15.21 -3.60
C GLN A 252 13.04 14.95 -5.00
N PRO A 253 14.22 15.49 -5.37
CA PRO A 253 14.82 15.15 -6.68
C PRO A 253 15.14 13.66 -6.80
N TYR A 254 15.72 13.03 -5.78
CA TYR A 254 16.02 11.60 -5.79
C TYR A 254 14.75 10.75 -5.84
N PHE A 255 13.77 11.08 -4.99
CA PHE A 255 12.47 10.42 -4.97
C PHE A 255 11.79 10.44 -6.34
N ARG A 256 11.65 11.65 -6.95
CA ARG A 256 11.03 11.79 -8.28
C ARG A 256 11.77 11.03 -9.36
N GLY A 257 13.11 11.05 -9.35
CA GLY A 257 13.91 10.29 -10.31
C GLY A 257 13.70 8.78 -10.21
N ASN A 258 13.52 8.23 -9.01
CA ASN A 258 13.20 6.81 -8.84
C ASN A 258 11.77 6.48 -9.29
N VAL A 259 10.80 7.33 -8.96
CA VAL A 259 9.41 7.18 -9.42
C VAL A 259 9.37 7.16 -10.95
N GLU A 260 10.01 8.11 -11.61
CA GLU A 260 10.05 8.19 -13.07
C GLU A 260 10.64 6.93 -13.72
N ARG A 261 11.74 6.39 -13.19
CA ARG A 261 12.31 5.11 -13.65
C ARG A 261 11.29 3.96 -13.53
N ILE A 262 10.56 3.89 -12.42
CA ILE A 262 9.54 2.86 -12.22
C ILE A 262 8.39 3.03 -13.22
N LEU A 263 7.94 4.26 -13.48
CA LEU A 263 6.88 4.53 -14.46
C LEU A 263 7.30 4.10 -15.87
N GLN A 264 8.52 4.41 -16.29
CA GLN A 264 9.07 3.99 -17.59
C GLN A 264 9.15 2.46 -17.69
N GLU A 265 9.65 1.80 -16.65
CA GLU A 265 9.74 0.33 -16.62
C GLU A 265 8.37 -0.33 -16.51
N ARG A 266 7.38 0.29 -15.85
CA ARG A 266 5.99 -0.18 -15.83
C ARG A 266 5.41 -0.26 -17.25
N THR A 267 5.61 0.78 -18.06
CA THR A 267 5.17 0.80 -19.45
C THR A 267 5.83 -0.33 -20.24
N ARG A 268 7.17 -0.47 -20.18
CA ARG A 268 7.91 -1.52 -20.89
C ARG A 268 7.49 -2.93 -20.47
N LEU A 269 7.31 -3.15 -19.17
CA LEU A 269 6.86 -4.43 -18.64
C LEU A 269 5.44 -4.77 -19.13
N THR A 270 4.53 -3.80 -19.10
CA THR A 270 3.16 -3.94 -19.59
C THR A 270 3.14 -4.36 -21.06
N GLU A 271 3.88 -3.65 -21.91
CA GLU A 271 4.00 -3.97 -23.35
C GLU A 271 4.58 -5.37 -23.57
N SER A 272 5.66 -5.72 -22.84
CA SER A 272 6.29 -7.04 -22.96
C SER A 272 5.34 -8.17 -22.57
N LEU A 273 4.54 -7.99 -21.51
CA LEU A 273 3.55 -8.98 -21.09
C LEU A 273 2.40 -9.10 -22.09
N ARG A 274 1.93 -7.99 -22.66
CA ARG A 274 0.92 -7.98 -23.72
C ARG A 274 1.39 -8.74 -24.96
N LEU A 275 2.66 -8.58 -25.37
CA LEU A 275 3.26 -9.34 -26.47
C LEU A 275 3.34 -10.85 -26.19
N LEU A 276 3.40 -11.25 -24.93
CA LEU A 276 3.34 -12.66 -24.51
C LEU A 276 1.89 -13.20 -24.37
N GLY A 277 0.88 -12.42 -24.78
CA GLY A 277 -0.52 -12.82 -24.76
C GLY A 277 -1.21 -12.63 -23.41
N PHE A 278 -0.64 -11.84 -22.49
CA PHE A 278 -1.35 -11.45 -21.27
C PHE A 278 -2.27 -10.26 -21.52
N GLU A 279 -3.41 -10.26 -20.86
CA GLU A 279 -4.23 -9.06 -20.71
C GLU A 279 -3.73 -8.27 -19.50
N VAL A 280 -3.24 -7.06 -19.73
CA VAL A 280 -2.67 -6.21 -18.67
C VAL A 280 -3.33 -4.82 -18.77
N PRO A 281 -4.26 -4.49 -17.86
CA PRO A 281 -4.80 -3.14 -17.73
C PRO A 281 -3.71 -2.11 -17.43
N ASP A 282 -3.96 -0.85 -17.77
CA ASP A 282 -3.06 0.24 -17.43
C ASP A 282 -3.01 0.41 -15.90
N SER A 283 -1.80 0.31 -15.37
CA SER A 283 -1.57 0.41 -13.93
C SER A 283 -1.24 1.84 -13.51
N GLN A 284 -1.71 2.23 -12.31
CA GLN A 284 -1.35 3.47 -11.64
C GLN A 284 -0.55 3.22 -10.33
N ALA A 285 0.03 2.01 -10.19
CA ALA A 285 0.86 1.60 -9.06
C ALA A 285 2.29 1.20 -9.51
N ASN A 286 3.13 0.74 -8.58
CA ASN A 286 4.45 0.17 -8.91
C ASN A 286 4.41 -1.34 -9.18
N PHE A 287 3.27 -1.83 -9.64
CA PHE A 287 3.05 -3.23 -10.06
C PHE A 287 2.00 -3.27 -11.16
N VAL A 288 1.92 -4.39 -11.86
CA VAL A 288 0.87 -4.67 -12.84
C VAL A 288 0.09 -5.91 -12.42
N LEU A 289 -1.17 -6.02 -12.85
CA LEU A 289 -1.99 -7.21 -12.72
C LEU A 289 -2.17 -7.84 -14.09
N ALA A 290 -1.47 -8.95 -14.35
CA ALA A 290 -1.44 -9.62 -15.65
C ALA A 290 -2.38 -10.83 -15.62
N ARG A 291 -3.40 -10.84 -16.48
CA ARG A 291 -4.36 -11.92 -16.63
C ARG A 291 -3.90 -12.91 -17.71
N ARG A 292 -4.03 -14.20 -17.43
CA ARG A 292 -3.88 -15.26 -18.43
C ARG A 292 -5.25 -15.63 -18.98
N PRO A 293 -5.50 -15.47 -20.30
CA PRO A 293 -6.78 -15.83 -20.91
C PRO A 293 -7.12 -17.34 -20.78
N ASP A 294 -6.10 -18.21 -20.73
CA ASP A 294 -6.23 -19.65 -20.52
C ASP A 294 -6.46 -20.06 -19.05
N GLY A 295 -6.47 -19.10 -18.13
CA GLY A 295 -6.72 -19.35 -16.72
C GLY A 295 -5.55 -19.95 -15.92
N ASP A 296 -4.39 -20.21 -16.54
CA ASP A 296 -3.28 -20.98 -15.95
C ASP A 296 -2.26 -20.12 -15.18
N ALA A 297 -2.73 -19.14 -14.40
CA ALA A 297 -1.84 -18.28 -13.62
C ALA A 297 -1.14 -19.02 -12.48
N GLN A 298 -1.78 -20.01 -11.86
CA GLN A 298 -1.19 -20.78 -10.77
C GLN A 298 0.03 -21.58 -11.24
N SER A 299 -0.08 -22.33 -12.34
CA SER A 299 1.08 -23.09 -12.86
C SER A 299 2.24 -22.19 -13.26
N LEU A 300 1.95 -20.99 -13.81
CA LEU A 300 3.00 -20.02 -14.12
C LEU A 300 3.67 -19.49 -12.84
N TYR A 301 2.89 -19.17 -11.82
CA TYR A 301 3.41 -18.76 -10.51
C TYR A 301 4.37 -19.80 -9.94
N GLU A 302 3.97 -21.09 -9.95
CA GLU A 302 4.78 -22.18 -9.45
C GLU A 302 6.04 -22.42 -10.30
N ALA A 303 5.94 -22.31 -11.63
CA ALA A 303 7.08 -22.47 -12.53
C ALA A 303 8.11 -21.35 -12.37
N LEU A 304 7.65 -20.10 -12.20
CA LEU A 304 8.52 -18.96 -11.88
C LEU A 304 9.21 -19.15 -10.54
N ALA A 305 8.48 -19.57 -9.49
CA ALA A 305 9.04 -19.82 -8.16
C ALA A 305 10.14 -20.90 -8.19
N ARG A 306 9.97 -21.98 -8.97
CA ARG A 306 11.01 -23.00 -9.21
C ARG A 306 12.27 -22.46 -9.87
N SER A 307 12.16 -21.29 -10.56
CA SER A 307 13.26 -20.58 -11.20
C SER A 307 13.78 -19.40 -10.36
N ASN A 308 13.46 -19.36 -9.07
CA ASN A 308 13.79 -18.25 -8.15
C ASN A 308 13.28 -16.87 -8.58
N ILE A 309 12.16 -16.84 -9.33
CA ILE A 309 11.46 -15.62 -9.72
C ILE A 309 10.13 -15.59 -8.96
N TYR A 310 9.96 -14.61 -8.09
CA TYR A 310 8.79 -14.54 -7.20
C TYR A 310 7.88 -13.40 -7.62
N VAL A 311 6.66 -13.75 -8.04
CA VAL A 311 5.53 -12.84 -8.28
C VAL A 311 4.44 -13.13 -7.25
N ARG A 312 3.32 -12.44 -7.28
CA ARG A 312 2.20 -12.70 -6.35
C ARG A 312 1.03 -13.34 -7.10
N TYR A 313 0.54 -14.44 -6.56
CA TYR A 313 -0.69 -15.11 -6.96
C TYR A 313 -1.71 -15.02 -5.80
N PHE A 314 -3.00 -14.90 -6.15
CA PHE A 314 -4.10 -14.85 -5.19
C PHE A 314 -5.15 -15.91 -5.57
N PRO A 315 -5.32 -16.97 -4.78
CA PRO A 315 -6.36 -17.97 -5.00
C PRO A 315 -7.73 -17.45 -4.51
N LEU A 316 -8.18 -16.32 -5.07
CA LEU A 316 -9.40 -15.63 -4.66
C LEU A 316 -10.32 -15.38 -5.87
N PRO A 317 -11.65 -15.30 -5.67
CA PRO A 317 -12.60 -14.98 -6.72
C PRO A 317 -12.18 -13.73 -7.51
N GLY A 318 -12.23 -13.83 -8.85
CA GLY A 318 -11.82 -12.77 -9.76
C GLY A 318 -10.31 -12.56 -9.91
N LEU A 319 -9.45 -13.34 -9.23
CA LEU A 319 -7.98 -13.24 -9.28
C LEU A 319 -7.26 -14.55 -9.64
N TYR A 320 -7.98 -15.68 -9.79
CA TYR A 320 -7.38 -16.99 -10.08
C TYR A 320 -6.55 -17.07 -11.37
N ASP A 321 -6.93 -16.27 -12.36
CA ASP A 321 -6.33 -16.22 -13.68
C ASP A 321 -5.27 -15.10 -13.81
N LYS A 322 -4.85 -14.53 -12.67
CA LYS A 322 -4.02 -13.31 -12.63
C LYS A 322 -2.76 -13.47 -11.80
N LEU A 323 -1.69 -12.79 -12.24
CA LEU A 323 -0.46 -12.59 -11.49
C LEU A 323 -0.27 -11.10 -11.21
N ARG A 324 -0.05 -10.72 -9.96
CA ARG A 324 0.42 -9.38 -9.63
C ARG A 324 1.95 -9.37 -9.66
N ILE A 325 2.51 -8.51 -10.50
CA ILE A 325 3.94 -8.45 -10.77
C ILE A 325 4.44 -7.05 -10.39
N THR A 326 5.34 -6.98 -9.41
CA THR A 326 6.02 -5.74 -9.04
C THR A 326 6.90 -5.28 -10.21
N VAL A 327 6.94 -3.98 -10.48
CA VAL A 327 7.87 -3.40 -11.46
C VAL A 327 9.27 -3.43 -10.88
N GLY A 328 10.14 -4.25 -11.47
CA GLY A 328 11.56 -4.39 -11.11
C GLY A 328 12.47 -3.41 -11.86
N THR A 329 13.78 -3.59 -11.69
CA THR A 329 14.76 -2.96 -12.58
C THR A 329 14.65 -3.51 -14.00
N PRO A 330 15.21 -2.82 -15.03
CA PRO A 330 15.25 -3.35 -16.40
C PRO A 330 15.81 -4.78 -16.49
N ALA A 331 16.85 -5.08 -15.72
CA ALA A 331 17.44 -6.42 -15.66
C ALA A 331 16.50 -7.47 -15.06
N GLN A 332 15.83 -7.15 -13.94
CA GLN A 332 14.87 -8.04 -13.30
C GLN A 332 13.65 -8.30 -14.19
N ASN A 333 13.11 -7.26 -14.82
CA ASN A 333 11.98 -7.37 -15.73
C ASN A 333 12.34 -8.22 -16.96
N LYS A 334 13.55 -8.05 -17.51
CA LYS A 334 14.08 -8.87 -18.63
C LYS A 334 14.15 -10.35 -18.23
N ILE A 335 14.70 -10.67 -17.06
CA ILE A 335 14.78 -12.07 -16.54
C ILE A 335 13.38 -12.67 -16.45
N LEU A 336 12.41 -11.95 -15.86
CA LEU A 336 11.03 -12.41 -15.76
C LEU A 336 10.41 -12.68 -17.14
N VAL A 337 10.51 -11.72 -18.07
CA VAL A 337 9.90 -11.81 -19.41
C VAL A 337 10.52 -12.96 -20.21
N THR A 338 11.85 -13.12 -20.17
CA THR A 338 12.54 -14.23 -20.82
C THR A 338 12.06 -15.58 -20.25
N LYS A 339 11.96 -15.70 -18.92
CA LYS A 339 11.50 -16.95 -18.29
C LYS A 339 10.04 -17.26 -18.62
N LEU A 340 9.16 -16.28 -18.62
CA LEU A 340 7.77 -16.46 -19.08
C LEU A 340 7.71 -16.95 -20.52
N GLN A 341 8.52 -16.37 -21.41
CA GLN A 341 8.60 -16.79 -22.82
C GLN A 341 9.04 -18.26 -22.96
N GLU A 342 10.05 -18.71 -22.22
CA GLU A 342 10.51 -20.10 -22.17
C GLU A 342 9.39 -21.04 -21.69
N ILE A 343 8.72 -20.71 -20.60
CA ILE A 343 7.64 -21.54 -20.02
C ILE A 343 6.48 -21.66 -21.01
N LEU A 344 6.08 -20.57 -21.65
CA LEU A 344 4.95 -20.54 -22.58
C LEU A 344 5.27 -21.32 -23.87
N SER A 345 6.49 -21.18 -24.42
CA SER A 345 6.94 -21.92 -25.60
C SER A 345 6.99 -23.43 -25.34
N ALA A 346 7.45 -23.86 -24.16
CA ALA A 346 7.50 -25.26 -23.80
C ALA A 346 6.08 -25.91 -23.65
N LYS A 347 5.05 -25.11 -23.36
CA LYS A 347 3.65 -25.56 -23.31
C LYS A 347 3.05 -25.66 -24.73
N GLY A 348 3.34 -24.69 -25.62
CA GLY A 348 2.86 -24.71 -26.98
C GLY A 348 3.37 -25.89 -27.83
N ASN A 349 4.54 -26.46 -27.49
CA ASN A 349 5.10 -27.64 -28.17
C ASN A 349 4.55 -28.99 -27.62
N ARG A 350 3.62 -28.97 -26.64
CA ARG A 350 3.01 -30.19 -26.07
C ARG A 350 1.55 -30.41 -26.49
N LEU A 351 1.01 -29.51 -27.33
CA LEU A 351 -0.29 -29.61 -27.99
C LEU A 351 -0.09 -29.97 -29.47
#